data_229ce031d929621a228f6b5257123ac2
#
_entry.id   229ce031d929621a228f6b5257123ac2
#
_cell.length_a   1.000
_cell.length_b   1.000
_cell.length_c   1.000
_cell.angle_alpha   90.00
_cell.angle_beta   90.00
_cell.angle_gamma   90.00
#
_symmetry.space_group_name_H-M   'P 1'
#
loop_
_entity.id
_entity.type
_entity.pdbx_description
1 polymer ?
#
loop_
_entity_poly.entity_id
_entity_poly.type
_entity_poly.pdbx_seq_one_letter_code
_entity_poly.pdbx_strand_id
1 'polypeptide(L)'
;MVYEWRTYVAVPGKMEALHRRFREVTLGFFARYGIEVVAFFVETIGDNQRLHYILRYPDMGERDRRWNAFQSDPEWISAKQATEVDGPLSERIENRMMRLTDYSPEV
;
A
#
# COMPACT_ATOMS: atom_id res chain seq x y z
N MET A 1 -18.20 -3.16 -4.07
CA MET A 1 -16.90 -2.68 -3.55
C MET A 1 -16.02 -3.82 -3.12
N VAL A 2 -14.75 -3.74 -3.44
CA VAL A 2 -13.72 -4.65 -2.92
C VAL A 2 -12.67 -3.84 -2.17
N TYR A 3 -12.06 -4.48 -1.19
CA TYR A 3 -11.07 -3.86 -0.31
C TYR A 3 -9.80 -4.69 -0.38
N GLU A 4 -8.66 -4.01 -0.48
CA GLU A 4 -7.37 -4.70 -0.45
C GLU A 4 -6.66 -4.34 0.84
N TRP A 5 -6.43 -5.33 1.69
CA TRP A 5 -5.61 -5.17 2.89
C TRP A 5 -4.19 -5.54 2.53
N ARG A 6 -3.29 -4.59 2.65
CA ARG A 6 -1.87 -4.80 2.38
C ARG A 6 -1.08 -4.62 3.66
N THR A 7 -0.14 -5.53 3.88
CA THR A 7 0.77 -5.47 5.03
C THR A 7 2.20 -5.49 4.52
N TYR A 8 2.97 -4.48 4.88
CA TYR A 8 4.41 -4.44 4.61
C TYR A 8 5.13 -4.83 5.87
N VAL A 9 6.01 -5.83 5.78
CA VAL A 9 6.95 -6.16 6.85
C VAL A 9 8.24 -5.43 6.54
N ALA A 10 8.54 -4.38 7.30
CA ALA A 10 9.72 -3.56 7.06
C ALA A 10 11.01 -4.32 7.40
N VAL A 11 12.05 -4.05 6.63
CA VAL A 11 13.41 -4.45 7.03
C VAL A 11 13.74 -3.74 8.35
N PRO A 12 14.37 -4.42 9.33
CA PRO A 12 14.74 -3.78 10.58
C PRO A 12 15.48 -2.47 10.36
N GLY A 13 15.03 -1.41 11.03
CA GLY A 13 15.59 -0.06 10.90
C GLY A 13 15.07 0.74 9.71
N LYS A 14 14.19 0.17 8.87
CA LYS A 14 13.72 0.83 7.63
C LYS A 14 12.28 1.34 7.71
N MET A 15 11.59 1.17 8.83
CA MET A 15 10.18 1.59 8.93
C MET A 15 10.01 3.09 8.68
N GLU A 16 10.89 3.93 9.23
CA GLU A 16 10.78 5.38 9.02
C GLU A 16 11.02 5.77 7.56
N ALA A 17 11.96 5.12 6.90
CA ALA A 17 12.19 5.31 5.45
C ALA A 17 10.97 4.85 4.63
N LEU A 18 10.31 3.77 5.05
CA LEU A 18 9.09 3.29 4.42
C LEU A 18 7.93 4.29 4.58
N HIS A 19 7.75 4.85 5.78
CA HIS A 19 6.78 5.92 6.04
C HIS A 19 7.03 7.12 5.14
N ARG A 20 8.29 7.54 5.02
CA ARG A 20 8.67 8.67 4.18
C ARG A 20 8.32 8.42 2.72
N ARG A 21 8.59 7.21 2.22
CA ARG A 21 8.25 6.86 0.84
C ARG A 21 6.74 6.95 0.60
N PHE A 22 5.91 6.46 1.53
CA PHE A 22 4.46 6.60 1.40
C PHE A 22 4.04 8.07 1.40
N ARG A 23 4.53 8.88 2.35
CA ARG A 23 4.16 10.29 2.45
C ARG A 23 4.57 11.10 1.23
N GLU A 24 5.79 10.91 0.77
CA GLU A 24 6.41 11.81 -0.22
C GLU A 24 6.29 11.30 -1.64
N VAL A 25 6.07 10.01 -1.85
CA VAL A 25 6.12 9.39 -3.18
C VAL A 25 4.86 8.60 -3.48
N THR A 26 4.57 7.53 -2.73
CA THR A 26 3.56 6.56 -3.09
C THR A 26 2.14 7.15 -3.15
N LEU A 27 1.77 7.99 -2.18
CA LEU A 27 0.44 8.59 -2.12
C LEU A 27 0.13 9.46 -3.34
N GLY A 28 1.13 10.17 -3.87
CA GLY A 28 0.98 10.95 -5.09
C GLY A 28 0.68 10.08 -6.30
N PHE A 29 1.33 8.92 -6.40
CA PHE A 29 1.06 7.97 -7.48
C PHE A 29 -0.29 7.27 -7.31
N PHE A 30 -0.69 6.94 -6.08
CA PHE A 30 -2.03 6.42 -5.83
C PHE A 30 -3.09 7.40 -6.33
N ALA A 31 -2.95 8.69 -6.02
CA ALA A 31 -3.87 9.72 -6.50
C ALA A 31 -3.90 9.79 -8.03
N ARG A 32 -2.73 9.69 -8.68
CA ARG A 32 -2.62 9.73 -10.15
C ARG A 32 -3.43 8.63 -10.82
N TYR A 33 -3.48 7.45 -10.22
CA TYR A 33 -4.18 6.28 -10.80
C TYR A 33 -5.55 6.01 -10.18
N GLY A 34 -6.05 6.93 -9.37
CA GLY A 34 -7.37 6.79 -8.76
C GLY A 34 -7.46 5.66 -7.75
N ILE A 35 -6.33 5.30 -7.11
CA ILE A 35 -6.29 4.29 -6.07
C ILE A 35 -6.68 4.93 -4.76
N GLU A 36 -7.85 4.55 -4.24
CA GLU A 36 -8.41 5.15 -3.04
C GLU A 36 -7.87 4.46 -1.79
N VAL A 37 -7.31 5.25 -0.87
CA VAL A 37 -6.86 4.76 0.43
C VAL A 37 -7.98 4.94 1.44
N VAL A 38 -8.33 3.87 2.15
CA VAL A 38 -9.28 3.93 3.27
C VAL A 38 -8.54 4.39 4.53
N ALA A 39 -7.43 3.73 4.89
CA ALA A 39 -6.66 4.06 6.08
C ALA A 39 -5.30 3.37 6.08
N PHE A 40 -4.35 3.97 6.80
CA PHE A 40 -3.07 3.37 7.14
C PHE A 40 -3.00 3.13 8.64
N PHE A 41 -2.35 2.02 9.03
CA PHE A 41 -2.23 1.64 10.43
C PHE A 41 -0.82 1.18 10.77
N VAL A 42 -0.37 1.51 11.98
CA VAL A 42 0.76 0.81 12.62
C VAL A 42 0.24 0.13 13.88
N GLU A 43 0.95 -0.89 14.36
CA GLU A 43 0.54 -1.61 15.56
C GLU A 43 1.04 -0.87 16.80
N THR A 44 0.13 -0.39 17.62
CA THR A 44 0.47 0.26 18.88
C THR A 44 0.93 -0.77 19.90
N ILE A 45 0.29 -1.95 19.88
CA ILE A 45 0.70 -3.15 20.61
C ILE A 45 0.81 -4.25 19.57
N GLY A 46 1.96 -4.89 19.49
CA GLY A 46 2.19 -5.95 18.51
C GLY A 46 3.57 -5.85 17.88
N ASP A 47 3.62 -5.93 16.56
CA ASP A 47 4.86 -5.93 15.77
C ASP A 47 5.12 -4.54 15.20
N ASN A 48 6.20 -3.90 15.64
CA ASN A 48 6.58 -2.56 15.16
C ASN A 48 7.24 -2.57 13.78
N GLN A 49 7.41 -3.73 13.16
CA GLN A 49 7.93 -3.87 11.80
C GLN A 49 6.80 -3.96 10.76
N ARG A 50 5.53 -3.87 11.17
CA ARG A 50 4.40 -4.01 10.26
C ARG A 50 3.70 -2.68 10.02
N LEU A 51 3.46 -2.40 8.73
CA LEU A 51 2.64 -1.29 8.27
C LEU A 51 1.47 -1.87 7.49
N HIS A 52 0.27 -1.52 7.90
CA HIS A 52 -0.96 -2.00 7.26
C HIS A 52 -1.66 -0.84 6.56
N TYR A 53 -2.29 -1.13 5.41
CA TYR A 53 -3.23 -0.18 4.84
C TYR A 53 -4.31 -0.89 4.05
N ILE A 54 -5.42 -0.20 3.87
CA ILE A 54 -6.59 -0.71 3.14
C ILE A 54 -6.85 0.21 1.96
N LEU A 55 -6.94 -0.38 0.78
CA LEU A 55 -7.37 0.29 -0.45
C LEU A 55 -8.78 -0.16 -0.77
N ARG A 56 -9.52 0.68 -1.50
CA ARG A 56 -10.89 0.40 -1.91
C ARG A 56 -11.05 0.62 -3.41
N TYR A 57 -11.77 -0.30 -4.06
CA TYR A 57 -12.04 -0.23 -5.49
C TYR A 57 -13.52 -0.57 -5.75
N PRO A 58 -14.11 -0.03 -6.85
CA PRO A 58 -15.49 -0.40 -7.21
C PRO A 58 -15.68 -1.89 -7.44
N ASP A 59 -14.70 -2.55 -8.07
CA ASP A 59 -14.71 -3.98 -8.36
C ASP A 59 -13.28 -4.46 -8.65
N MET A 60 -13.12 -5.78 -8.86
CA MET A 60 -11.80 -6.39 -9.13
C MET A 60 -11.22 -5.95 -10.47
N GLY A 61 -12.04 -5.72 -11.48
CA GLY A 61 -11.56 -5.23 -12.78
C GLY A 61 -10.90 -3.87 -12.66
N GLU A 62 -11.52 -2.95 -11.90
CA GLU A 62 -10.93 -1.63 -11.63
C GLU A 62 -9.67 -1.74 -10.77
N ARG A 63 -9.67 -2.64 -9.80
CA ARG A 63 -8.45 -2.89 -9.01
C ARG A 63 -7.30 -3.29 -9.93
N ASP A 64 -7.49 -4.25 -10.78
CA ASP A 64 -6.43 -4.76 -11.65
C ASP A 64 -5.97 -3.68 -12.64
N ARG A 65 -6.90 -2.94 -13.23
CA ARG A 65 -6.58 -1.87 -14.17
C ARG A 65 -5.74 -0.76 -13.53
N ARG A 66 -6.18 -0.25 -12.38
CA ARG A 66 -5.52 0.86 -11.69
C ARG A 66 -4.18 0.44 -11.09
N TRP A 67 -4.16 -0.73 -10.44
CA TRP A 67 -2.95 -1.24 -9.81
C TRP A 67 -1.87 -1.55 -10.85
N ASN A 68 -2.24 -2.22 -11.94
CA ASN A 68 -1.27 -2.55 -12.98
C ASN A 68 -0.74 -1.30 -13.68
N ALA A 69 -1.58 -0.29 -13.91
CA ALA A 69 -1.14 0.98 -14.47
C ALA A 69 -0.12 1.67 -13.54
N PHE A 70 -0.40 1.69 -12.24
CA PHE A 70 0.52 2.23 -11.24
C PHE A 70 1.86 1.49 -11.24
N GLN A 71 1.82 0.16 -11.17
CA GLN A 71 3.04 -0.67 -11.12
C GLN A 71 3.90 -0.55 -12.39
N SER A 72 3.28 -0.23 -13.52
CA SER A 72 3.97 -0.11 -14.81
C SER A 72 4.47 1.31 -15.09
N ASP A 73 4.14 2.28 -14.25
CA ASP A 73 4.55 3.67 -14.45
C ASP A 73 6.06 3.80 -14.29
N PRO A 74 6.80 4.21 -15.36
CA PRO A 74 8.26 4.38 -15.28
C PRO A 74 8.69 5.37 -14.20
N GLU A 75 7.89 6.40 -13.94
CA GLU A 75 8.19 7.39 -12.90
C GLU A 75 8.10 6.76 -11.51
N TRP A 76 7.07 5.89 -11.28
CA TRP A 76 6.98 5.15 -10.03
C TRP A 76 8.16 4.21 -9.86
N ILE A 77 8.50 3.45 -10.90
CA ILE A 77 9.63 2.49 -10.86
C ILE A 77 10.92 3.23 -10.50
N SER A 78 11.18 4.35 -11.15
CA SER A 78 12.36 5.18 -10.90
C SER A 78 12.36 5.77 -9.49
N ALA A 79 11.23 6.31 -9.03
CA ALA A 79 11.12 6.91 -7.70
C ALA A 79 11.30 5.86 -6.61
N LYS A 80 10.73 4.67 -6.79
CA LYS A 80 10.90 3.56 -5.86
C LYS A 80 12.37 3.14 -5.76
N GLN A 81 13.04 2.99 -6.90
CA GLN A 81 14.46 2.63 -6.95
C GLN A 81 15.31 3.67 -6.21
N ALA A 82 14.98 4.94 -6.35
CA ALA A 82 15.71 6.01 -5.67
C ALA A 82 15.61 5.91 -4.13
N THR A 83 14.52 5.35 -3.62
CA THR A 83 14.36 5.13 -2.16
C THR A 83 15.06 3.86 -1.67
N GLU A 84 15.54 3.00 -2.58
CA GLU A 84 16.11 1.69 -2.25
C GLU A 84 17.61 1.60 -2.59
N VAL A 85 18.30 2.73 -2.67
CA VAL A 85 19.73 2.76 -2.96
C VAL A 85 20.56 2.02 -1.91
N ASP A 86 20.07 1.98 -0.66
CA ASP A 86 20.73 1.27 0.45
C ASP A 86 20.06 -0.08 0.74
N GLY A 87 19.32 -0.62 -0.22
CA GLY A 87 18.63 -1.88 -0.11
C GLY A 87 17.11 -1.74 0.01
N PRO A 88 16.38 -2.86 0.02
CA PRO A 88 14.92 -2.84 0.09
C PRO A 88 14.44 -2.28 1.43
N LEU A 89 13.27 -1.66 1.43
CA LEU A 89 12.64 -1.13 2.64
C LEU A 89 11.72 -2.16 3.31
N SER A 90 11.24 -3.14 2.55
CA SER A 90 10.39 -4.21 3.08
C SER A 90 10.98 -5.59 2.77
N GLU A 91 10.82 -6.52 3.72
CA GLU A 91 11.21 -7.91 3.54
C GLU A 91 10.21 -8.67 2.69
N ARG A 92 8.92 -8.38 2.92
CA ARG A 92 7.81 -8.99 2.18
C ARG A 92 6.59 -8.11 2.27
N ILE A 93 5.67 -8.33 1.34
CA ILE A 93 4.37 -7.69 1.29
C ILE A 93 3.33 -8.80 1.24
N GLU A 94 2.35 -8.72 2.14
CA GLU A 94 1.20 -9.62 2.17
C GLU A 94 -0.02 -8.82 1.70
N ASN A 95 -0.92 -9.43 0.94
CA ASN A 95 -2.15 -8.76 0.58
C ASN A 95 -3.32 -9.73 0.56
N ARG A 96 -4.50 -9.20 0.84
CA ARG A 96 -5.77 -9.92 0.81
C ARG A 96 -6.82 -9.07 0.14
N MET A 97 -7.56 -9.67 -0.78
CA MET A 97 -8.75 -9.02 -1.35
C MET A 97 -9.95 -9.45 -0.52
N MET A 98 -10.74 -8.47 -0.10
CA MET A 98 -11.84 -8.67 0.83
C MET A 98 -13.09 -7.94 0.33
N ARG A 99 -14.24 -8.37 0.80
CA ARG A 99 -15.50 -7.65 0.65
C ARG A 99 -16.17 -7.56 2.01
N LEU A 100 -16.99 -6.55 2.20
CA LEU A 100 -17.79 -6.46 3.43
C LEU A 100 -18.77 -7.61 3.48
N THR A 101 -19.05 -8.08 4.70
CA THR A 101 -20.17 -8.99 4.94
C THR A 101 -21.49 -8.20 4.86
N ASP A 102 -22.60 -8.91 4.73
CA ASP A 102 -23.93 -8.28 4.67
C ASP A 102 -24.34 -7.60 5.99
N TYR A 103 -23.69 -7.96 7.09
CA TYR A 103 -23.94 -7.36 8.41
C TYR A 103 -22.87 -6.35 8.83
N SER A 104 -21.91 -6.04 7.98
CA SER A 104 -20.85 -5.07 8.32
C SER A 104 -21.36 -3.64 8.27
N PRO A 105 -20.94 -2.79 9.21
CA PRO A 105 -21.06 -1.35 9.00
C PRO A 105 -20.31 -0.93 7.74
N GLU A 106 -20.70 0.20 7.16
CA GLU A 106 -19.94 0.80 6.07
C GLU A 106 -18.60 1.34 6.59
N VAL A 107 -17.62 1.25 5.72
CA VAL A 107 -16.26 1.69 6.03
C VAL A 107 -15.89 2.88 5.15
#